data_babbf074df849e297968287a5d2a0baa
#
_entry.id   babbf074df849e297968287a5d2a0baa
#
_cell.length_a   1.000
_cell.length_b   1.000
_cell.length_c   1.000
_cell.angle_alpha   90.00
_cell.angle_beta   90.00
_cell.angle_gamma   90.00
#
_symmetry.space_group_name_H-M   'P 1'
#
loop_
_entity.id
_entity.type
_entity.pdbx_description
1 polymer ?
#
loop_
_entity_poly.entity_id
_entity_poly.type
_entity_poly.pdbx_seq_one_letter_code
_entity_poly.pdbx_strand_id
1 'polypeptide(L)'
;FDVTLLFQEVKKGFMFADDHIIKAIQNLEKNNIIIVVVSSKIGRFGQGKSFRRFCKERGHRFLSATSLGDVNETYFDIFMETMNVSHTKMKKRAMKIKKMWDKAKTIRVKTEAGTDVTFDVEGMKAIINIGDYHERGSGGNMPAGEVYIPPKGYYGVHGKVVVDGSMRTEDGAILLTKPLVLYIEKGRVVRIEGENAHLLEKTFTKHEDRAKYPYRVRHAAELGVGINPSAVLIGSLILDEKVYGTGHIAMGSNYWFGGEIKTIYHGDQVFKKPIYYVDGERMEY
;
A
#
# COMPACT_ATOMS: atom_id res chain seq x y z
N PHE A 1 -10.07 -25.66 16.41
CA PHE A 1 -10.52 -24.29 16.05
C PHE A 1 -11.93 -24.38 15.49
N ASP A 2 -12.85 -23.57 16.02
CA ASP A 2 -14.15 -23.39 15.41
C ASP A 2 -13.99 -22.36 14.27
N VAL A 3 -14.41 -22.73 13.06
CA VAL A 3 -14.31 -21.90 11.88
C VAL A 3 -15.69 -21.53 11.40
N THR A 4 -15.94 -20.22 11.23
CA THR A 4 -17.17 -19.70 10.63
C THR A 4 -16.82 -19.06 9.30
N LEU A 5 -17.44 -19.51 8.22
CA LEU A 5 -17.33 -18.90 6.89
C LEU A 5 -18.51 -17.96 6.66
N LEU A 6 -18.22 -16.74 6.25
CA LEU A 6 -19.23 -15.72 5.97
C LEU A 6 -19.04 -15.20 4.54
N PHE A 7 -20.09 -15.05 3.80
CA PHE A 7 -20.10 -14.57 2.44
C PHE A 7 -20.95 -13.30 2.33
N GLN A 8 -20.59 -12.41 1.44
CA GLN A 8 -21.37 -11.22 1.13
C GLN A 8 -21.22 -10.83 -0.35
N GLU A 9 -22.13 -10.01 -0.82
CA GLU A 9 -22.05 -9.36 -2.12
C GLU A 9 -20.79 -8.47 -2.23
N VAL A 10 -20.23 -8.38 -3.44
CA VAL A 10 -19.05 -7.54 -3.72
C VAL A 10 -19.34 -6.08 -3.39
N LYS A 11 -18.52 -5.47 -2.54
CA LYS A 11 -18.68 -4.08 -2.12
C LYS A 11 -17.85 -3.14 -2.98
N LYS A 12 -18.49 -2.07 -3.46
CA LYS A 12 -17.85 -1.02 -4.28
C LYS A 12 -17.99 0.35 -3.60
N GLY A 13 -17.05 1.22 -3.85
CA GLY A 13 -17.11 2.61 -3.38
C GLY A 13 -17.27 2.72 -1.86
N PHE A 14 -18.38 3.31 -1.41
CA PHE A 14 -18.69 3.57 0.00
C PHE A 14 -19.79 2.64 0.57
N MET A 15 -20.07 1.52 -0.10
CA MET A 15 -21.06 0.56 0.38
C MET A 15 -20.70 0.04 1.79
N PHE A 16 -21.73 -0.26 2.56
CA PHE A 16 -21.56 -0.94 3.85
C PHE A 16 -21.36 -2.45 3.63
N ALA A 17 -20.66 -3.09 4.56
CA ALA A 17 -20.70 -4.54 4.68
C ALA A 17 -22.15 -4.98 4.98
N ASP A 18 -22.49 -6.21 4.61
CA ASP A 18 -23.84 -6.73 4.89
C ASP A 18 -24.04 -6.87 6.38
N ASP A 19 -25.29 -6.68 6.83
CA ASP A 19 -25.65 -6.66 8.24
C ASP A 19 -25.25 -7.94 8.98
N HIS A 20 -25.36 -9.10 8.34
CA HIS A 20 -24.96 -10.36 8.94
C HIS A 20 -23.44 -10.43 9.17
N ILE A 21 -22.62 -9.87 8.27
CA ILE A 21 -21.15 -9.75 8.42
C ILE A 21 -20.84 -8.82 9.61
N ILE A 22 -21.48 -7.65 9.63
CA ILE A 22 -21.27 -6.66 10.70
C ILE A 22 -21.63 -7.28 12.06
N LYS A 23 -22.81 -7.91 12.17
CA LYS A 23 -23.26 -8.56 13.40
C LYS A 23 -22.34 -9.69 13.83
N ALA A 24 -21.93 -10.56 12.91
CA ALA A 24 -21.05 -11.68 13.22
C ALA A 24 -19.70 -11.19 13.77
N ILE A 25 -19.09 -10.20 13.12
CA ILE A 25 -17.79 -9.64 13.55
C ILE A 25 -17.94 -8.89 14.90
N GLN A 26 -19.03 -8.15 15.09
CA GLN A 26 -19.28 -7.42 16.34
C GLN A 26 -19.51 -8.37 17.54
N ASN A 27 -20.18 -9.50 17.32
CA ASN A 27 -20.47 -10.51 18.33
C ASN A 27 -19.31 -11.49 18.56
N LEU A 28 -18.31 -11.49 17.67
CA LEU A 28 -17.14 -12.34 17.80
C LEU A 28 -16.44 -12.08 19.14
N GLU A 29 -16.15 -13.14 19.89
CA GLU A 29 -15.39 -13.06 21.13
C GLU A 29 -14.03 -12.43 20.90
N LYS A 30 -13.48 -11.78 21.93
CA LYS A 30 -12.17 -11.12 21.87
C LYS A 30 -11.05 -12.14 21.54
N ASN A 31 -9.96 -11.63 20.96
CA ASN A 31 -8.74 -12.40 20.67
C ASN A 31 -8.88 -13.50 19.59
N ASN A 32 -9.82 -13.36 18.70
CA ASN A 32 -10.00 -14.26 17.55
C ASN A 32 -9.10 -13.87 16.35
N ILE A 33 -9.14 -14.70 15.32
CA ILE A 33 -8.47 -14.46 14.04
C ILE A 33 -9.55 -14.19 12.99
N ILE A 34 -9.39 -13.13 12.21
CA ILE A 34 -10.30 -12.76 11.12
C ILE A 34 -9.50 -12.81 9.81
N ILE A 35 -9.92 -13.64 8.88
CA ILE A 35 -9.35 -13.69 7.54
C ILE A 35 -10.33 -13.03 6.57
N VAL A 36 -9.85 -12.03 5.85
CA VAL A 36 -10.65 -11.24 4.90
C VAL A 36 -10.14 -11.52 3.49
N VAL A 37 -11.01 -12.09 2.67
CA VAL A 37 -10.74 -12.30 1.24
C VAL A 37 -11.84 -11.57 0.46
N VAL A 38 -11.48 -10.54 -0.26
CA VAL A 38 -12.45 -9.68 -0.96
C VAL A 38 -11.86 -9.12 -2.25
N SER A 39 -12.71 -8.68 -3.16
CA SER A 39 -12.30 -8.04 -4.41
C SER A 39 -11.56 -6.73 -4.11
N SER A 40 -12.25 -5.69 -3.67
CA SER A 40 -11.57 -4.42 -3.36
C SER A 40 -11.75 -3.99 -1.91
N LYS A 41 -12.88 -4.28 -1.29
CA LYS A 41 -13.25 -3.82 0.05
C LYS A 41 -14.17 -4.80 0.76
N ILE A 42 -14.00 -4.92 2.07
CA ILE A 42 -14.97 -5.60 2.93
C ILE A 42 -16.27 -4.80 3.10
N GLY A 43 -16.24 -3.50 2.83
CA GLY A 43 -17.34 -2.58 3.10
C GLY A 43 -17.13 -1.77 4.39
N ARG A 44 -17.96 -0.75 4.58
CA ARG A 44 -17.93 0.09 5.80
C ARG A 44 -18.67 -0.62 6.93
N PHE A 45 -18.10 -0.58 8.13
CA PHE A 45 -18.70 -1.20 9.33
C PHE A 45 -19.72 -0.31 10.05
N GLY A 46 -19.91 0.92 9.63
CA GLY A 46 -20.63 1.92 10.42
C GLY A 46 -19.78 2.42 11.60
N GLN A 47 -20.38 3.18 12.52
CA GLN A 47 -19.77 3.66 13.78
C GLN A 47 -18.43 4.43 13.65
N GLY A 48 -18.02 4.87 12.46
CA GLY A 48 -16.85 5.71 12.23
C GLY A 48 -15.49 5.06 12.52
N LYS A 49 -15.45 3.76 12.88
CA LYS A 49 -14.20 3.02 13.13
C LYS A 49 -13.73 2.26 11.89
N SER A 50 -12.42 2.26 11.65
CA SER A 50 -11.84 1.39 10.63
C SER A 50 -11.79 -0.07 11.14
N PHE A 51 -11.83 -1.03 10.22
CA PHE A 51 -11.68 -2.46 10.53
C PHE A 51 -10.41 -2.75 11.36
N ARG A 52 -9.28 -2.16 10.97
CA ARG A 52 -8.01 -2.28 11.71
C ARG A 52 -8.14 -1.80 13.16
N ARG A 53 -8.79 -0.67 13.38
CA ARG A 53 -9.01 -0.14 14.74
C ARG A 53 -9.93 -1.04 15.55
N PHE A 54 -11.00 -1.54 14.95
CA PHE A 54 -11.89 -2.52 15.56
C PHE A 54 -11.13 -3.77 16.01
N CYS A 55 -10.31 -4.37 15.14
CA CYS A 55 -9.51 -5.54 15.48
C CYS A 55 -8.54 -5.25 16.63
N LYS A 56 -7.84 -4.11 16.59
CA LYS A 56 -6.91 -3.70 17.64
C LYS A 56 -7.60 -3.56 19.01
N GLU A 57 -8.75 -2.88 19.06
CA GLU A 57 -9.50 -2.68 20.33
C GLU A 57 -10.05 -3.98 20.93
N ARG A 58 -10.35 -4.98 20.07
CA ARG A 58 -10.86 -6.30 20.49
C ARG A 58 -9.77 -7.35 20.65
N GLY A 59 -8.52 -7.02 20.32
CA GLY A 59 -7.40 -7.97 20.34
C GLY A 59 -7.44 -9.00 19.21
N HIS A 60 -8.29 -8.82 18.19
CA HIS A 60 -8.32 -9.70 17.04
C HIS A 60 -7.07 -9.55 16.19
N ARG A 61 -6.52 -10.67 15.75
CA ARG A 61 -5.54 -10.69 14.66
C ARG A 61 -6.26 -10.78 13.33
N PHE A 62 -5.75 -10.15 12.30
CA PHE A 62 -6.37 -10.27 10.99
C PHE A 62 -5.38 -10.42 9.86
N LEU A 63 -5.79 -11.15 8.84
CA LEU A 63 -5.12 -11.33 7.57
C LEU A 63 -6.05 -10.79 6.49
N SER A 64 -5.57 -9.94 5.61
CA SER A 64 -6.40 -9.30 4.60
C SER A 64 -5.81 -9.48 3.21
N ALA A 65 -6.50 -10.25 2.36
CA ALA A 65 -6.24 -10.37 0.94
C ALA A 65 -7.26 -9.53 0.15
N THR A 66 -7.19 -8.21 0.32
CA THR A 66 -7.98 -7.26 -0.45
C THR A 66 -7.50 -7.23 -1.89
N SER A 67 -8.44 -7.18 -2.83
CA SER A 67 -8.21 -7.30 -4.28
C SER A 67 -7.85 -8.70 -4.79
N LEU A 68 -7.86 -9.73 -3.94
CA LEU A 68 -7.64 -11.10 -4.42
C LEU A 68 -8.76 -11.55 -5.38
N GLY A 69 -10.01 -11.16 -5.11
CA GLY A 69 -11.12 -11.48 -6.00
C GLY A 69 -11.09 -10.76 -7.36
N ASP A 70 -10.20 -9.78 -7.53
CA ASP A 70 -9.96 -9.08 -8.81
C ASP A 70 -8.73 -9.66 -9.55
N VAL A 71 -7.98 -10.56 -8.92
CA VAL A 71 -6.83 -11.24 -9.56
C VAL A 71 -7.37 -12.32 -10.51
N ASN A 72 -6.85 -12.34 -11.73
CA ASN A 72 -7.17 -13.39 -12.69
C ASN A 72 -6.76 -14.76 -12.12
N GLU A 73 -7.62 -15.76 -12.26
CA GLU A 73 -7.40 -17.12 -11.74
C GLU A 73 -6.08 -17.74 -12.20
N THR A 74 -5.59 -17.35 -13.39
CA THR A 74 -4.29 -17.81 -13.91
C THR A 74 -3.10 -17.38 -13.05
N TYR A 75 -3.26 -16.38 -12.18
CA TYR A 75 -2.24 -15.91 -11.25
C TYR A 75 -2.41 -16.44 -9.82
N PHE A 76 -3.37 -17.33 -9.58
CA PHE A 76 -3.63 -17.84 -8.23
C PHE A 76 -2.42 -18.61 -7.66
N ASP A 77 -1.76 -19.43 -8.48
CA ASP A 77 -0.56 -20.14 -8.06
C ASP A 77 0.57 -19.18 -7.68
N ILE A 78 0.74 -18.10 -8.44
CA ILE A 78 1.71 -17.04 -8.13
C ILE A 78 1.38 -16.39 -6.78
N PHE A 79 0.10 -16.13 -6.52
CA PHE A 79 -0.34 -15.61 -5.23
C PHE A 79 0.03 -16.57 -4.09
N MET A 80 -0.22 -17.87 -4.25
CA MET A 80 0.11 -18.89 -3.24
C MET A 80 1.63 -19.02 -3.04
N GLU A 81 2.42 -19.00 -4.12
CA GLU A 81 3.88 -18.99 -4.04
C GLU A 81 4.42 -17.76 -3.34
N THR A 82 3.81 -16.59 -3.58
CA THR A 82 4.18 -15.35 -2.92
C THR A 82 3.92 -15.40 -1.41
N MET A 83 2.94 -16.17 -0.97
CA MET A 83 2.71 -16.43 0.46
C MET A 83 3.70 -17.44 1.06
N ASN A 84 4.19 -18.37 0.26
CA ASN A 84 5.12 -19.43 0.69
C ASN A 84 6.58 -18.94 0.66
N VAL A 85 6.90 -17.95 1.45
CA VAL A 85 8.21 -17.30 1.50
C VAL A 85 8.86 -17.46 2.88
N SER A 86 10.18 -17.39 2.94
CA SER A 86 10.90 -17.37 4.22
C SER A 86 10.67 -16.05 4.99
N HIS A 87 9.68 -16.06 5.87
CA HIS A 87 9.37 -14.92 6.73
C HIS A 87 10.58 -14.47 7.58
N THR A 88 11.43 -15.39 8.04
CA THR A 88 12.63 -15.08 8.81
C THR A 88 13.63 -14.24 7.99
N LYS A 89 13.89 -14.64 6.74
CA LYS A 89 14.81 -13.90 5.85
C LYS A 89 14.22 -12.53 5.51
N MET A 90 12.93 -12.48 5.21
CA MET A 90 12.20 -11.26 4.90
C MET A 90 12.21 -10.30 6.10
N LYS A 91 11.97 -10.80 7.33
CA LYS A 91 12.04 -10.02 8.56
C LYS A 91 13.42 -9.41 8.79
N LYS A 92 14.49 -10.20 8.58
CA LYS A 92 15.88 -9.69 8.70
C LYS A 92 16.15 -8.51 7.76
N ARG A 93 15.72 -8.63 6.50
CA ARG A 93 15.83 -7.56 5.49
C ARG A 93 15.00 -6.33 5.89
N ALA A 94 13.72 -6.53 6.22
CA ALA A 94 12.83 -5.46 6.63
C ALA A 94 13.35 -4.67 7.84
N MET A 95 13.88 -5.36 8.85
CA MET A 95 14.45 -4.72 10.03
C MET A 95 15.70 -3.90 9.72
N LYS A 96 16.54 -4.36 8.77
CA LYS A 96 17.70 -3.59 8.30
C LYS A 96 17.26 -2.26 7.66
N ILE A 97 16.29 -2.32 6.73
CA ILE A 97 15.72 -1.12 6.09
C ILE A 97 15.08 -0.20 7.13
N LYS A 98 14.20 -0.74 7.96
CA LYS A 98 13.51 0.03 9.02
C LYS A 98 14.50 0.76 9.92
N LYS A 99 15.57 0.11 10.37
CA LYS A 99 16.58 0.72 11.24
C LYS A 99 17.26 1.93 10.60
N MET A 100 17.46 1.91 9.29
CA MET A 100 18.03 3.03 8.54
C MET A 100 16.98 4.14 8.35
N TRP A 101 15.79 3.78 7.88
CA TRP A 101 14.74 4.74 7.58
C TRP A 101 14.18 5.46 8.82
N ASP A 102 14.10 4.78 9.97
CA ASP A 102 13.63 5.39 11.24
C ASP A 102 14.55 6.51 11.77
N LYS A 103 15.78 6.57 11.28
CA LYS A 103 16.79 7.57 11.66
C LYS A 103 17.04 8.62 10.58
N ALA A 104 16.54 8.36 9.37
CA ALA A 104 16.75 9.20 8.21
C ALA A 104 16.11 10.57 8.38
N LYS A 105 16.76 11.58 7.85
CA LYS A 105 16.17 12.89 7.57
C LYS A 105 15.60 12.91 6.17
N THR A 106 16.38 12.38 5.21
CA THR A 106 15.98 12.34 3.81
C THR A 106 16.22 10.96 3.20
N ILE A 107 15.34 10.58 2.27
CA ILE A 107 15.54 9.43 1.40
C ILE A 107 15.38 9.90 -0.04
N ARG A 108 16.46 9.75 -0.82
CA ARG A 108 16.42 10.01 -2.26
C ARG A 108 16.40 8.70 -3.02
N VAL A 109 15.55 8.61 -4.03
CA VAL A 109 15.41 7.42 -4.88
C VAL A 109 15.83 7.77 -6.30
N LYS A 110 16.67 6.92 -6.88
CA LYS A 110 17.07 7.00 -8.28
C LYS A 110 16.82 5.67 -8.99
N THR A 111 16.52 5.73 -10.29
CA THR A 111 16.47 4.56 -11.18
C THR A 111 17.17 4.88 -12.49
N GLU A 112 17.63 3.86 -13.21
CA GLU A 112 18.15 4.01 -14.58
C GLU A 112 17.09 4.55 -15.54
N ALA A 113 15.79 4.23 -15.29
CA ALA A 113 14.66 4.75 -16.06
C ALA A 113 14.45 6.26 -15.90
N GLY A 114 15.13 6.90 -14.95
CA GLY A 114 15.14 8.35 -14.77
C GLY A 114 14.34 8.87 -13.58
N THR A 115 13.90 8.03 -12.66
CA THR A 115 13.41 8.48 -11.34
C THR A 115 14.53 9.23 -10.62
N ASP A 116 14.20 10.39 -10.07
CA ASP A 116 15.04 11.16 -9.16
C ASP A 116 14.11 11.98 -8.25
N VAL A 117 13.80 11.43 -7.08
CA VAL A 117 12.85 12.00 -6.14
C VAL A 117 13.42 11.94 -4.72
N THR A 118 13.16 12.99 -3.94
CA THR A 118 13.62 13.09 -2.56
C THR A 118 12.40 13.22 -1.63
N PHE A 119 12.45 12.48 -0.53
CA PHE A 119 11.48 12.48 0.56
C PHE A 119 12.14 13.04 1.83
N ASP A 120 11.56 14.07 2.43
CA ASP A 120 11.82 14.43 3.82
C ASP A 120 11.04 13.45 4.71
N VAL A 121 11.76 12.72 5.54
CA VAL A 121 11.20 11.70 6.43
C VAL A 121 11.63 11.93 7.88
N GLU A 122 12.21 13.09 8.20
CA GLU A 122 12.72 13.40 9.52
C GLU A 122 11.64 13.24 10.60
N GLY A 123 11.92 12.39 11.59
CA GLY A 123 10.98 12.09 12.67
C GLY A 123 9.90 11.06 12.34
N MET A 124 9.78 10.66 11.08
CA MET A 124 8.83 9.63 10.65
C MET A 124 9.33 8.22 11.03
N LYS A 125 8.42 7.26 11.01
CA LYS A 125 8.73 5.85 11.33
C LYS A 125 8.34 4.94 10.19
N ALA A 126 9.27 4.13 9.76
CA ALA A 126 9.01 3.11 8.77
C ALA A 126 8.16 1.97 9.36
N ILE A 127 7.29 1.44 8.52
CA ILE A 127 6.42 0.32 8.84
C ILE A 127 6.89 -0.89 8.04
N ILE A 128 6.83 -2.05 8.67
CA ILE A 128 7.15 -3.33 8.02
C ILE A 128 5.87 -4.16 7.91
N ASN A 129 5.63 -4.69 6.73
CA ASN A 129 4.63 -5.71 6.46
C ASN A 129 5.34 -6.99 6.02
N ILE A 130 5.50 -7.90 6.95
CA ILE A 130 6.24 -9.17 6.76
C ILE A 130 5.40 -10.40 7.09
N GLY A 131 4.08 -10.24 7.30
CA GLY A 131 3.18 -11.32 7.63
C GLY A 131 3.31 -11.83 9.09
N ASP A 132 4.05 -11.13 9.94
CA ASP A 132 4.19 -11.48 11.36
C ASP A 132 3.09 -10.80 12.19
N TYR A 133 1.96 -11.50 12.36
CA TYR A 133 0.77 -11.00 13.07
C TYR A 133 0.46 -11.83 14.32
N HIS A 134 1.49 -12.21 15.08
CA HIS A 134 1.33 -12.99 16.30
C HIS A 134 0.76 -12.19 17.47
N GLU A 135 1.05 -10.90 17.51
CA GLU A 135 0.60 -10.03 18.58
C GLU A 135 -0.90 -9.77 18.52
N ARG A 136 -1.54 -9.67 19.70
CA ARG A 136 -2.96 -9.33 19.79
C ARG A 136 -3.24 -7.96 19.18
N GLY A 137 -4.29 -7.88 18.38
CA GLY A 137 -4.67 -6.65 17.68
C GLY A 137 -3.79 -6.30 16.47
N SER A 138 -2.83 -7.17 16.11
CA SER A 138 -2.03 -7.02 14.90
C SER A 138 -2.75 -7.55 13.67
N GLY A 139 -2.29 -7.13 12.50
CA GLY A 139 -2.81 -7.62 11.23
C GLY A 139 -2.40 -6.73 10.06
N GLY A 140 -2.54 -7.26 8.88
CA GLY A 140 -2.21 -6.54 7.67
C GLY A 140 -2.54 -7.33 6.40
N ASN A 141 -2.03 -6.81 5.29
CA ASN A 141 -2.25 -7.40 3.98
C ASN A 141 -1.38 -8.66 3.80
N MET A 142 -1.96 -9.62 3.09
CA MET A 142 -1.29 -10.83 2.61
C MET A 142 -1.52 -10.94 1.09
N PRO A 143 -0.51 -11.28 0.30
CA PRO A 143 0.87 -11.57 0.70
C PRO A 143 1.56 -10.38 1.34
N ALA A 144 2.57 -10.67 2.16
CA ALA A 144 3.40 -9.67 2.81
C ALA A 144 4.74 -9.50 2.06
N GLY A 145 5.48 -8.45 2.38
CA GLY A 145 6.81 -8.24 1.83
C GLY A 145 7.14 -6.83 1.41
N GLU A 146 6.94 -5.87 2.31
CA GLU A 146 7.28 -4.48 2.06
C GLU A 146 7.76 -3.76 3.31
N VAL A 147 8.50 -2.69 3.09
CA VAL A 147 8.79 -1.65 4.09
C VAL A 147 8.39 -0.32 3.48
N TYR A 148 7.65 0.48 4.22
CA TYR A 148 7.18 1.77 3.74
C TYR A 148 7.23 2.84 4.82
N ILE A 149 7.31 4.11 4.41
CA ILE A 149 7.41 5.26 5.29
C ILE A 149 6.60 6.43 4.71
N PRO A 150 5.82 7.16 5.53
CA PRO A 150 5.20 8.39 5.08
C PRO A 150 6.23 9.52 5.02
N PRO A 151 6.11 10.48 4.08
CA PRO A 151 6.88 11.72 4.13
C PRO A 151 6.41 12.59 5.31
N LYS A 152 7.28 13.51 5.74
CA LYS A 152 6.98 14.52 6.75
C LYS A 152 6.05 15.57 6.18
N GLY A 153 4.88 15.71 6.78
CA GLY A 153 3.91 16.72 6.41
C GLY A 153 3.36 16.58 4.99
N TYR A 154 3.01 17.71 4.41
CA TYR A 154 2.42 17.77 3.05
C TYR A 154 3.45 18.06 1.96
N TYR A 155 4.56 18.67 2.29
CA TYR A 155 5.46 19.30 1.32
C TYR A 155 6.81 18.61 1.17
N GLY A 156 7.05 17.54 1.92
CA GLY A 156 8.33 16.88 2.05
C GLY A 156 8.78 16.03 0.84
N VAL A 157 8.10 16.12 -0.31
CA VAL A 157 8.48 15.32 -1.49
C VAL A 157 8.65 16.21 -2.71
N HIS A 158 9.77 16.04 -3.44
CA HIS A 158 10.04 16.77 -4.68
C HIS A 158 10.92 15.98 -5.63
N GLY A 159 10.72 16.20 -6.92
CA GLY A 159 11.45 15.53 -7.99
C GLY A 159 10.54 14.84 -9.01
N LYS A 160 11.03 13.81 -9.66
CA LYS A 160 10.24 13.05 -10.63
C LYS A 160 10.32 11.55 -10.37
N VAL A 161 9.24 10.86 -10.66
CA VAL A 161 9.17 9.39 -10.59
C VAL A 161 8.80 8.85 -11.96
N VAL A 162 9.62 7.95 -12.47
CA VAL A 162 9.33 7.17 -13.68
C VAL A 162 8.75 5.84 -13.22
N VAL A 163 7.44 5.67 -13.44
CA VAL A 163 6.69 4.46 -13.11
C VAL A 163 6.76 3.53 -14.31
N ASP A 164 7.44 2.41 -14.17
CA ASP A 164 7.67 1.42 -15.23
C ASP A 164 7.29 -0.01 -14.82
N GLY A 165 6.66 -0.17 -13.66
CA GLY A 165 6.10 -1.41 -13.16
C GLY A 165 4.59 -1.48 -13.37
N SER A 166 3.83 -1.09 -12.39
CA SER A 166 2.37 -1.04 -12.44
C SER A 166 1.82 0.27 -11.89
N MET A 167 0.59 0.57 -12.28
CA MET A 167 -0.09 1.81 -11.94
C MET A 167 -1.50 1.52 -11.42
N ARG A 168 -1.87 2.17 -10.31
CA ARG A 168 -3.24 2.18 -9.82
C ARG A 168 -4.11 3.06 -10.69
N THR A 169 -5.21 2.49 -11.18
CA THR A 169 -6.26 3.21 -11.90
C THR A 169 -7.57 3.18 -11.12
N GLU A 170 -8.59 3.83 -11.65
CA GLU A 170 -9.95 3.76 -11.11
C GLU A 170 -10.49 2.32 -11.05
N ASP A 171 -10.18 1.53 -12.06
CA ASP A 171 -10.75 0.20 -12.28
C ASP A 171 -9.86 -0.94 -11.75
N GLY A 172 -8.75 -0.61 -11.10
CA GLY A 172 -7.79 -1.60 -10.58
C GLY A 172 -6.35 -1.15 -10.84
N ALA A 173 -5.44 -2.11 -10.89
CA ALA A 173 -4.06 -1.85 -11.30
C ALA A 173 -3.80 -2.43 -12.70
N ILE A 174 -2.86 -1.82 -13.41
CA ILE A 174 -2.41 -2.28 -14.71
C ILE A 174 -0.89 -2.35 -14.77
N LEU A 175 -0.35 -3.32 -15.48
CA LEU A 175 1.06 -3.34 -15.86
C LEU A 175 1.30 -2.28 -16.94
N LEU A 176 2.43 -1.58 -16.81
CA LEU A 176 2.81 -0.58 -17.80
C LEU A 176 3.76 -1.20 -18.84
N THR A 177 3.40 -1.07 -20.12
CA THR A 177 4.26 -1.42 -21.26
C THR A 177 5.21 -0.29 -21.63
N LYS A 178 4.78 0.96 -21.37
CA LYS A 178 5.58 2.17 -21.51
C LYS A 178 5.56 2.96 -20.20
N PRO A 179 6.66 3.60 -19.83
CA PRO A 179 6.74 4.35 -18.58
C PRO A 179 5.77 5.52 -18.51
N LEU A 180 5.34 5.81 -17.28
CA LEU A 180 4.64 7.02 -16.88
C LEU A 180 5.58 7.89 -16.07
N VAL A 181 5.56 9.21 -16.25
CA VAL A 181 6.40 10.14 -15.49
C VAL A 181 5.52 11.05 -14.64
N LEU A 182 5.78 11.04 -13.34
CA LEU A 182 5.14 11.93 -12.37
C LEU A 182 6.14 13.02 -11.98
N TYR A 183 5.74 14.28 -12.11
CA TYR A 183 6.50 15.43 -11.60
C TYR A 183 5.87 15.89 -10.30
N ILE A 184 6.69 15.98 -9.25
CA ILE A 184 6.25 16.26 -7.89
C ILE A 184 6.92 17.54 -7.40
N GLU A 185 6.10 18.52 -7.04
CA GLU A 185 6.53 19.79 -6.47
C GLU A 185 5.78 20.02 -5.15
N LYS A 186 6.53 20.38 -4.11
CA LYS A 186 5.95 20.62 -2.77
C LYS A 186 4.99 19.51 -2.35
N GLY A 187 5.43 18.25 -2.52
CA GLY A 187 4.68 17.06 -2.14
C GLY A 187 3.51 16.69 -3.06
N ARG A 188 3.20 17.45 -4.12
CA ARG A 188 2.05 17.23 -4.97
C ARG A 188 2.45 16.89 -6.40
N VAL A 189 1.78 15.91 -7.01
CA VAL A 189 1.89 15.64 -8.44
C VAL A 189 1.28 16.82 -9.20
N VAL A 190 2.13 17.53 -9.94
CA VAL A 190 1.75 18.73 -10.72
C VAL A 190 1.62 18.45 -12.20
N ARG A 191 2.28 17.41 -12.71
CA ARG A 191 2.27 17.01 -14.11
C ARG A 191 2.47 15.51 -14.24
N ILE A 192 1.77 14.90 -15.20
CA ILE A 192 1.88 13.49 -15.54
C ILE A 192 2.12 13.40 -17.05
N GLU A 193 3.10 12.58 -17.46
CA GLU A 193 3.43 12.34 -18.85
C GLU A 193 3.49 10.85 -19.15
N GLY A 194 3.20 10.46 -20.36
CA GLY A 194 3.24 9.08 -20.85
C GLY A 194 1.91 8.62 -21.44
N GLU A 195 1.93 7.46 -22.07
CA GLU A 195 0.78 6.93 -22.82
C GLU A 195 -0.48 6.76 -21.94
N ASN A 196 -0.30 6.31 -20.71
CA ASN A 196 -1.39 6.05 -19.75
C ASN A 196 -1.66 7.21 -18.77
N ALA A 197 -1.08 8.40 -19.02
CA ALA A 197 -1.26 9.57 -18.15
C ALA A 197 -2.73 9.91 -17.92
N HIS A 198 -3.55 9.82 -18.96
CA HIS A 198 -4.98 10.10 -18.90
C HIS A 198 -5.76 9.19 -17.94
N LEU A 199 -5.33 7.94 -17.73
CA LEU A 199 -5.98 7.00 -16.81
C LEU A 199 -5.72 7.41 -15.35
N LEU A 200 -4.51 7.85 -15.03
CA LEU A 200 -4.17 8.33 -13.69
C LEU A 200 -4.82 9.69 -13.41
N GLU A 201 -4.83 10.59 -14.40
CA GLU A 201 -5.56 11.86 -14.32
C GLU A 201 -7.05 11.64 -14.05
N LYS A 202 -7.70 10.76 -14.79
CA LYS A 202 -9.10 10.37 -14.57
C LYS A 202 -9.30 9.84 -13.15
N THR A 203 -8.38 9.01 -12.67
CA THR A 203 -8.41 8.45 -11.31
C THR A 203 -8.35 9.56 -10.26
N PHE A 204 -7.42 10.50 -10.41
CA PHE A 204 -7.31 11.64 -9.49
C PHE A 204 -8.57 12.50 -9.52
N THR A 205 -9.02 12.93 -10.70
CA THR A 205 -10.20 13.78 -10.86
C THR A 205 -11.44 13.17 -10.18
N LYS A 206 -11.69 11.88 -10.42
CA LYS A 206 -12.84 11.19 -9.80
C LYS A 206 -12.79 11.22 -8.27
N HIS A 207 -11.60 11.12 -7.68
CA HIS A 207 -11.45 11.18 -6.22
C HIS A 207 -11.44 12.62 -5.71
N GLU A 208 -10.89 13.57 -6.47
CA GLU A 208 -10.94 15.00 -6.16
C GLU A 208 -12.38 15.50 -6.08
N ASP A 209 -13.24 15.12 -7.03
CA ASP A 209 -14.67 15.48 -7.06
C ASP A 209 -15.46 15.05 -5.82
N ARG A 210 -14.97 14.01 -5.14
CA ARG A 210 -15.63 13.41 -3.96
C ARG A 210 -14.95 13.72 -2.63
N ALA A 211 -13.73 14.22 -2.68
CA ALA A 211 -12.94 14.46 -1.49
C ALA A 211 -13.34 15.78 -0.81
N LYS A 212 -13.46 15.75 0.53
CA LYS A 212 -13.65 16.98 1.32
C LYS A 212 -12.52 18.00 1.08
N TYR A 213 -11.32 17.52 0.81
CA TYR A 213 -10.13 18.32 0.51
C TYR A 213 -9.49 17.79 -0.78
N PRO A 214 -9.96 18.23 -1.97
CA PRO A 214 -9.53 17.68 -3.26
C PRO A 214 -8.01 17.69 -3.47
N TYR A 215 -7.35 18.77 -3.09
CA TYR A 215 -5.89 18.94 -3.26
C TYR A 215 -5.05 17.85 -2.61
N ARG A 216 -5.59 17.13 -1.60
CA ARG A 216 -4.88 16.05 -0.89
C ARG A 216 -4.77 14.76 -1.70
N VAL A 217 -5.59 14.58 -2.72
CA VAL A 217 -5.62 13.36 -3.54
C VAL A 217 -4.30 13.15 -4.28
N ARG A 218 -3.69 14.23 -4.76
CA ARG A 218 -2.44 14.18 -5.53
C ARG A 218 -1.17 14.29 -4.69
N HIS A 219 -1.28 14.34 -3.37
CA HIS A 219 -0.08 14.42 -2.53
C HIS A 219 0.60 13.06 -2.42
N ALA A 220 1.93 13.07 -2.57
CA ALA A 220 2.78 11.92 -2.27
C ALA A 220 2.65 11.57 -0.79
N ALA A 221 2.24 10.37 -0.52
CA ALA A 221 1.83 9.92 0.80
C ALA A 221 2.74 8.84 1.39
N GLU A 222 3.46 8.14 0.51
CA GLU A 222 4.23 6.97 0.89
C GLU A 222 5.45 6.78 -0.02
N LEU A 223 6.54 6.35 0.56
CA LEU A 223 7.65 5.70 -0.12
C LEU A 223 7.73 4.26 0.37
N GLY A 224 7.72 3.30 -0.54
CA GLY A 224 7.83 1.90 -0.21
C GLY A 224 8.89 1.16 -0.99
N VAL A 225 9.29 0.00 -0.47
CA VAL A 225 10.20 -0.95 -1.09
C VAL A 225 9.66 -2.37 -0.97
N GLY A 226 9.54 -3.07 -2.10
CA GLY A 226 9.18 -4.48 -2.14
C GLY A 226 10.37 -5.36 -1.74
N ILE A 227 10.11 -6.35 -0.90
CA ILE A 227 11.14 -7.24 -0.33
C ILE A 227 10.78 -8.72 -0.39
N ASN A 228 9.67 -9.10 -1.01
CA ASN A 228 9.26 -10.49 -1.17
C ASN A 228 9.89 -11.09 -2.45
N PRO A 229 10.79 -12.08 -2.32
CA PRO A 229 11.50 -12.65 -3.47
C PRO A 229 10.62 -13.55 -4.36
N SER A 230 9.46 -13.98 -3.86
CA SER A 230 8.51 -14.82 -4.61
C SER A 230 7.41 -14.01 -5.31
N ALA A 231 7.30 -12.73 -4.99
CA ALA A 231 6.34 -11.85 -5.66
C ALA A 231 6.81 -11.47 -7.07
N VAL A 232 5.87 -11.35 -7.99
CA VAL A 232 6.12 -10.90 -9.37
C VAL A 232 5.07 -9.86 -9.78
N LEU A 233 5.43 -9.00 -10.73
CA LEU A 233 4.52 -8.00 -11.27
C LEU A 233 3.46 -8.66 -12.16
N ILE A 234 2.20 -8.53 -11.79
CA ILE A 234 1.06 -9.10 -12.54
C ILE A 234 -0.02 -8.06 -12.88
N GLY A 235 0.16 -6.79 -12.48
CA GLY A 235 -0.88 -5.76 -12.60
C GLY A 235 -1.90 -5.84 -11.47
N SER A 236 -1.50 -6.30 -10.30
CA SER A 236 -2.31 -6.29 -9.09
C SER A 236 -1.49 -5.80 -7.91
N LEU A 237 -1.88 -4.68 -7.31
CA LEU A 237 -1.11 -4.04 -6.23
C LEU A 237 -0.95 -4.93 -5.00
N ILE A 238 -1.85 -5.89 -4.78
CA ILE A 238 -1.70 -6.85 -3.67
C ILE A 238 -0.39 -7.64 -3.77
N LEU A 239 0.15 -7.80 -4.98
CA LEU A 239 1.42 -8.47 -5.28
C LEU A 239 2.51 -7.49 -5.69
N ASP A 240 2.18 -6.55 -6.57
CA ASP A 240 3.15 -5.71 -7.29
C ASP A 240 4.02 -4.86 -6.35
N GLU A 241 3.44 -4.30 -5.29
CA GLU A 241 4.15 -3.51 -4.28
C GLU A 241 5.06 -4.34 -3.38
N LYS A 242 4.94 -5.67 -3.40
CA LYS A 242 5.75 -6.60 -2.59
C LYS A 242 6.99 -7.10 -3.31
N VAL A 243 7.04 -6.96 -4.64
CA VAL A 243 8.09 -7.55 -5.49
C VAL A 243 9.48 -7.09 -5.06
N TYR A 244 10.36 -8.04 -4.77
CA TYR A 244 11.75 -7.72 -4.45
C TYR A 244 12.44 -6.99 -5.60
N GLY A 245 13.12 -5.88 -5.29
CA GLY A 245 13.78 -5.05 -6.29
C GLY A 245 12.86 -4.06 -7.00
N THR A 246 11.66 -3.83 -6.47
CA THR A 246 10.81 -2.70 -6.83
C THR A 246 10.75 -1.67 -5.72
N GLY A 247 10.35 -0.47 -6.09
CA GLY A 247 9.88 0.56 -5.18
C GLY A 247 8.49 1.01 -5.57
N HIS A 248 7.80 1.64 -4.66
CA HIS A 248 6.52 2.28 -4.96
C HIS A 248 6.39 3.63 -4.28
N ILE A 249 5.61 4.48 -4.90
CA ILE A 249 5.15 5.74 -4.33
C ILE A 249 3.63 5.73 -4.32
N ALA A 250 3.02 6.02 -3.18
CA ALA A 250 1.58 6.23 -3.14
C ALA A 250 1.22 7.70 -3.13
N MET A 251 0.11 8.04 -3.75
CA MET A 251 -0.54 9.32 -3.59
C MET A 251 -1.80 9.18 -2.75
N GLY A 252 -2.13 10.23 -1.99
CA GLY A 252 -3.36 10.32 -1.23
C GLY A 252 -3.18 10.22 0.28
N SER A 253 -3.91 9.34 0.95
CA SER A 253 -3.96 9.29 2.41
C SER A 253 -2.83 8.46 3.01
N ASN A 254 -2.21 8.96 4.07
CA ASN A 254 -1.22 8.23 4.88
C ASN A 254 -1.53 8.30 6.39
N TYR A 255 -2.72 8.82 6.72
CA TYR A 255 -3.10 9.10 8.10
C TYR A 255 -3.13 7.86 9.00
N TRP A 256 -3.46 6.68 8.44
CA TRP A 256 -3.57 5.45 9.23
C TRP A 256 -2.23 4.82 9.59
N PHE A 257 -1.13 5.28 8.98
CA PHE A 257 0.22 4.78 9.28
C PHE A 257 1.21 5.88 9.70
N GLY A 258 0.69 6.96 10.26
CA GLY A 258 1.49 7.97 10.96
C GLY A 258 1.80 9.23 10.17
N GLY A 259 1.31 9.36 8.93
CA GLY A 259 1.38 10.60 8.17
C GLY A 259 0.25 11.58 8.51
N GLU A 260 0.28 12.75 7.89
CA GLU A 260 -0.66 13.84 8.14
C GLU A 260 -1.77 13.96 7.09
N ILE A 261 -1.62 13.30 5.93
CA ILE A 261 -2.54 13.43 4.81
C ILE A 261 -3.74 12.52 5.03
N LYS A 262 -4.91 13.12 5.18
CA LYS A 262 -6.18 12.42 5.32
C LYS A 262 -7.09 12.75 4.13
N THR A 263 -7.34 11.76 3.29
CA THR A 263 -8.25 11.84 2.14
C THR A 263 -8.90 10.48 1.87
N ILE A 264 -9.71 10.39 0.83
CA ILE A 264 -10.47 9.19 0.46
C ILE A 264 -9.74 8.27 -0.53
N TYR A 265 -8.58 8.69 -1.00
CA TYR A 265 -7.75 8.00 -1.98
C TYR A 265 -6.44 7.52 -1.35
N HIS A 266 -5.96 6.39 -1.81
CA HIS A 266 -4.59 5.90 -1.66
C HIS A 266 -4.31 5.01 -2.86
N GLY A 267 -3.22 5.27 -3.56
CA GLY A 267 -2.90 4.50 -4.77
C GLY A 267 -1.42 4.48 -5.07
N ASP A 268 -0.90 3.26 -5.13
CA ASP A 268 0.50 2.97 -5.35
C ASP A 268 0.85 2.99 -6.84
N GLN A 269 2.05 3.46 -7.13
CA GLN A 269 2.66 3.46 -8.43
C GLN A 269 4.02 2.77 -8.31
N VAL A 270 4.17 1.64 -8.98
CA VAL A 270 5.34 0.76 -8.82
C VAL A 270 6.38 1.07 -9.88
N PHE A 271 7.63 1.18 -9.46
CA PHE A 271 8.79 1.37 -10.33
C PHE A 271 9.88 0.33 -10.04
N LYS A 272 10.70 0.03 -11.05
CA LYS A 272 11.68 -1.05 -11.00
C LYS A 272 13.07 -0.55 -10.64
N LYS A 273 13.87 -1.45 -10.04
CA LYS A 273 15.31 -1.29 -9.79
C LYS A 273 15.69 0.03 -9.09
N PRO A 274 15.04 0.40 -7.98
CA PRO A 274 15.38 1.60 -7.24
C PRO A 274 16.75 1.48 -6.58
N ILE A 275 17.47 2.60 -6.56
CA ILE A 275 18.65 2.83 -5.73
C ILE A 275 18.25 3.88 -4.70
N TYR A 276 18.32 3.52 -3.43
CA TYR A 276 17.99 4.41 -2.33
C TYR A 276 19.25 5.04 -1.75
N TYR A 277 19.17 6.34 -1.44
CA TYR A 277 20.18 7.08 -0.71
C TYR A 277 19.55 7.64 0.56
N VAL A 278 20.07 7.23 1.71
CA VAL A 278 19.62 7.68 3.03
C VAL A 278 20.60 8.72 3.54
N ASP A 279 20.15 9.97 3.73
CA ASP A 279 20.99 11.11 4.11
C ASP A 279 22.25 11.27 3.24
N GLY A 280 22.12 10.95 1.94
CA GLY A 280 23.19 11.02 0.96
C GLY A 280 23.99 9.73 0.74
N GLU A 281 23.89 8.77 1.65
CA GLU A 281 24.62 7.50 1.57
C GLU A 281 23.80 6.42 0.88
N ARG A 282 24.42 5.68 -0.06
CA ARG A 282 23.74 4.57 -0.77
C ARG A 282 23.37 3.46 0.19
N MET A 283 22.09 3.09 0.19
CA MET A 283 21.56 2.04 1.03
C MET A 283 21.79 0.66 0.40
N GLU A 284 22.39 -0.24 1.18
CA GLU A 284 22.51 -1.66 0.86
C GLU A 284 21.57 -2.48 1.77
N TYR A 285 20.69 -3.35 1.20
CA TYR A 285 19.68 -4.09 1.95
C TYR A 285 19.41 -5.50 1.42
#